data_0be32b57f126a12d0097503bdd596f4e
#
_entry.id   0be32b57f126a12d0097503bdd596f4e
#
_cell.length_a   1.000
_cell.length_b   1.000
_cell.length_c   1.000
_cell.angle_alpha   90.00
_cell.angle_beta   90.00
_cell.angle_gamma   90.00
#
_symmetry.space_group_name_H-M   'P 1'
#
loop_
_entity.id
_entity.type
_entity.pdbx_description
1 polymer ?
#
loop_
_entity_poly.entity_id
_entity_poly.type
_entity_poly.pdbx_seq_one_letter_code
_entity_poly.pdbx_strand_id
1 'polypeptide(L)'
;MRKFVIFLMIMPMFVFGSCKTDDSTRTKFPWIPSIAAPRHYPVQIKYAFVDFGTKDRRIPVYECSVGGGIGQPGSEVDYVDFNEKGGRDMPTAVHLLWLSYAERKFYQLDAELSENTKEKMLEMFRKPYYISIEKKHYRYSNLIITMLPGGKVWLHLNGIGRTAIVCDTLQAKEVHMELENFDKDAFYTFKTLDNSCKLLLSDFEGAAENLEKHGVPLGLWDKYKEWYRYTTKIEFENKETKLGTHILYKFTNGDKYWDDDSISKNIQTSCKYLAMDWQVKDSTYTGYFFFDEDEILRVYPKAFGNEGKLKGELVVQVSKYNNWFDIFLQVGDKKYKLEKTKIYVFIDTPQKKHDEPFYCNYWDSDVEEYIGE
;
A
#
# COMPACT_ATOMS: atom_id res chain seq x y z
N MET A 1 45.66 27.81 55.95
CA MET A 1 45.85 27.37 54.56
C MET A 1 45.21 26.00 54.36
N ARG A 2 43.96 25.97 53.78
CA ARG A 2 43.27 24.71 53.53
C ARG A 2 43.50 24.37 52.05
N LYS A 3 44.13 23.22 51.80
CA LYS A 3 44.34 22.67 50.45
C LYS A 3 43.04 22.00 49.97
N PHE A 4 42.43 22.54 48.91
CA PHE A 4 41.35 21.89 48.19
C PHE A 4 41.96 20.85 47.24
N VAL A 5 41.64 19.58 47.44
CA VAL A 5 41.96 18.49 46.51
C VAL A 5 40.76 18.36 45.57
N ILE A 6 40.95 18.71 44.30
CA ILE A 6 39.95 18.51 43.23
C ILE A 6 40.08 17.06 42.79
N PHE A 7 39.03 16.27 43.08
CA PHE A 7 38.90 14.89 42.58
C PHE A 7 38.28 14.96 41.18
N LEU A 8 39.10 14.75 40.15
CA LEU A 8 38.69 14.65 38.79
C LEU A 8 38.04 13.27 38.60
N MET A 9 36.69 13.22 38.57
CA MET A 9 35.94 12.01 38.23
C MET A 9 36.02 11.81 36.73
N ILE A 10 36.87 10.90 36.28
CA ILE A 10 36.90 10.41 34.91
C ILE A 10 35.69 9.48 34.75
N MET A 11 34.64 10.01 34.14
CA MET A 11 33.46 9.23 33.74
C MET A 11 33.85 8.38 32.52
N PRO A 12 33.79 7.03 32.58
CA PRO A 12 34.05 6.24 31.39
C PRO A 12 32.94 6.51 30.37
N MET A 13 33.31 7.09 29.23
CA MET A 13 32.47 7.16 28.05
C MET A 13 32.20 5.73 27.56
N PHE A 14 31.07 5.17 27.95
CA PHE A 14 30.55 3.98 27.28
C PHE A 14 30.23 4.38 25.82
N VAL A 15 31.15 4.09 24.94
CA VAL A 15 30.92 4.05 23.52
C VAL A 15 29.93 2.89 23.32
N PHE A 16 28.64 3.19 23.24
CA PHE A 16 27.66 2.25 22.69
C PHE A 16 28.03 2.04 21.23
N GLY A 17 28.86 1.05 20.99
CA GLY A 17 29.08 0.49 19.67
C GLY A 17 27.71 0.04 19.17
N SER A 18 27.15 0.75 18.17
CA SER A 18 26.04 0.25 17.38
C SER A 18 26.55 -1.03 16.73
N CYS A 19 26.30 -2.17 17.34
CA CYS A 19 26.41 -3.46 16.68
C CYS A 19 25.46 -3.39 15.47
N LYS A 20 26.01 -3.18 14.28
CA LYS A 20 25.34 -3.59 13.04
C LYS A 20 25.22 -5.11 13.15
N THR A 21 24.10 -5.59 13.68
CA THR A 21 23.77 -7.00 13.58
C THR A 21 23.67 -7.29 12.08
N ASP A 22 24.52 -8.18 11.61
CA ASP A 22 24.43 -8.72 10.25
C ASP A 22 23.11 -9.49 10.16
N ASP A 23 22.09 -8.86 9.57
CA ASP A 23 20.78 -9.46 9.39
C ASP A 23 20.75 -10.51 8.27
N SER A 24 21.88 -10.74 7.58
CA SER A 24 21.96 -11.69 6.46
C SER A 24 21.65 -13.13 6.88
N THR A 25 21.91 -13.47 8.14
CA THR A 25 21.65 -14.80 8.72
C THR A 25 20.32 -14.90 9.46
N ARG A 26 19.61 -13.77 9.63
CA ARG A 26 18.35 -13.74 10.36
C ARG A 26 17.24 -14.47 9.61
N THR A 27 16.53 -15.39 10.28
CA THR A 27 15.41 -16.15 9.72
C THR A 27 14.08 -15.92 10.41
N LYS A 28 14.08 -15.21 11.55
CA LYS A 28 12.88 -14.92 12.34
C LYS A 28 12.63 -13.43 12.44
N PHE A 29 11.37 -13.02 12.25
CA PHE A 29 10.96 -11.62 12.25
C PHE A 29 9.65 -11.42 13.00
N PRO A 30 9.43 -10.23 13.63
CA PRO A 30 8.18 -9.92 14.31
C PRO A 30 7.12 -9.49 13.30
N TRP A 31 6.48 -10.44 12.63
CA TRP A 31 5.40 -10.16 11.70
C TRP A 31 4.07 -10.72 12.21
N ILE A 32 2.99 -10.09 11.79
CA ILE A 32 1.61 -10.52 12.04
C ILE A 32 0.84 -10.57 10.72
N PRO A 33 -0.10 -11.51 10.53
CA PRO A 33 -0.99 -11.49 9.39
C PRO A 33 -2.09 -10.45 9.58
N SER A 34 -2.53 -9.87 8.47
CA SER A 34 -3.72 -9.03 8.37
C SER A 34 -4.45 -9.35 7.08
N ILE A 35 -5.71 -9.00 6.98
CA ILE A 35 -6.53 -9.19 5.78
C ILE A 35 -6.95 -7.86 5.21
N ALA A 36 -7.19 -7.85 3.89
CA ALA A 36 -7.68 -6.71 3.14
C ALA A 36 -8.61 -7.14 2.02
N ALA A 37 -9.45 -6.24 1.57
CA ALA A 37 -10.19 -6.33 0.32
C ALA A 37 -10.32 -4.92 -0.27
N PRO A 38 -10.60 -4.79 -1.58
CA PRO A 38 -10.91 -3.49 -2.16
C PRO A 38 -12.09 -2.84 -1.43
N ARG A 39 -12.05 -1.51 -1.29
CA ARG A 39 -13.08 -0.74 -0.57
C ARG A 39 -14.48 -0.99 -1.16
N HIS A 40 -14.59 -1.00 -2.48
CA HIS A 40 -15.85 -1.18 -3.18
C HIS A 40 -16.24 -2.65 -3.39
N TYR A 41 -15.36 -3.60 -3.05
CA TYR A 41 -15.60 -5.03 -3.17
C TYR A 41 -15.28 -5.75 -1.85
N PRO A 42 -15.98 -5.39 -0.77
CA PRO A 42 -15.75 -5.97 0.54
C PRO A 42 -16.10 -7.44 0.58
N VAL A 43 -15.47 -8.13 1.54
CA VAL A 43 -15.66 -9.55 1.77
C VAL A 43 -15.90 -9.85 3.25
N GLN A 44 -16.54 -10.98 3.56
CA GLN A 44 -16.63 -11.53 4.91
C GLN A 44 -15.78 -12.79 5.01
N ILE A 45 -14.96 -12.87 6.04
CA ILE A 45 -14.10 -14.02 6.31
C ILE A 45 -14.83 -14.99 7.21
N LYS A 46 -14.85 -16.30 6.84
CA LYS A 46 -15.25 -17.41 7.70
C LYS A 46 -14.09 -17.89 8.54
N TYR A 47 -12.95 -18.10 7.90
CA TYR A 47 -11.66 -18.32 8.54
C TYR A 47 -10.53 -17.82 7.67
N ALA A 48 -9.47 -17.38 8.34
CA ALA A 48 -8.19 -17.09 7.73
C ALA A 48 -7.08 -17.48 8.71
N PHE A 49 -6.03 -18.13 8.21
CA PHE A 49 -4.83 -18.38 8.99
C PHE A 49 -3.60 -18.54 8.11
N VAL A 50 -2.45 -18.30 8.70
CA VAL A 50 -1.14 -18.40 8.05
C VAL A 50 -0.32 -19.45 8.79
N ASP A 51 0.16 -20.46 8.06
CA ASP A 51 1.11 -21.43 8.59
C ASP A 51 2.53 -20.85 8.49
N PHE A 52 3.39 -21.16 9.46
CA PHE A 52 4.77 -20.68 9.50
C PHE A 52 5.73 -21.68 10.14
N GLY A 53 6.97 -21.71 9.65
CA GLY A 53 7.98 -22.62 10.17
C GLY A 53 7.62 -24.08 9.93
N THR A 54 7.27 -24.82 10.98
CA THR A 54 6.80 -26.21 10.90
C THR A 54 5.29 -26.28 10.63
N LYS A 55 4.80 -27.37 10.03
CA LYS A 55 3.39 -27.52 9.57
C LYS A 55 2.31 -27.37 10.66
N ASP A 56 2.69 -27.48 11.93
CA ASP A 56 1.72 -27.42 13.04
C ASP A 56 1.60 -26.02 13.69
N ARG A 57 2.34 -25.05 13.16
CA ARG A 57 2.34 -23.68 13.69
C ARG A 57 1.56 -22.77 12.78
N ARG A 58 0.48 -22.16 13.30
CA ARG A 58 -0.39 -21.23 12.56
C ARG A 58 -0.83 -20.05 13.38
N ILE A 59 -1.08 -18.96 12.69
CA ILE A 59 -1.65 -17.73 13.27
C ILE A 59 -3.01 -17.53 12.64
N PRO A 60 -4.10 -17.53 13.43
CA PRO A 60 -5.43 -17.18 12.92
C PRO A 60 -5.54 -15.68 12.68
N VAL A 61 -6.43 -15.31 11.77
CA VAL A 61 -6.96 -13.96 11.59
C VAL A 61 -8.44 -13.99 11.91
N TYR A 62 -8.98 -12.92 12.53
CA TYR A 62 -10.38 -12.91 12.95
C TYR A 62 -11.39 -13.05 11.81
N GLU A 63 -12.54 -13.66 12.16
CA GLU A 63 -13.75 -13.60 11.36
C GLU A 63 -14.26 -12.16 11.37
N CYS A 64 -14.23 -11.47 10.23
CA CYS A 64 -14.73 -10.11 10.09
C CYS A 64 -15.09 -9.81 8.64
N SER A 65 -15.79 -8.71 8.43
CA SER A 65 -15.96 -8.10 7.12
C SER A 65 -14.85 -7.09 6.89
N VAL A 66 -14.29 -7.04 5.70
CA VAL A 66 -13.19 -6.16 5.34
C VAL A 66 -13.35 -5.57 3.95
N GLY A 67 -13.03 -4.28 3.82
CA GLY A 67 -13.12 -3.49 2.59
C GLY A 67 -12.31 -2.19 2.71
N GLY A 68 -11.09 -2.24 3.23
CA GLY A 68 -10.27 -1.06 3.51
C GLY A 68 -9.34 -0.62 2.39
N GLY A 69 -9.30 -1.36 1.26
CA GLY A 69 -8.44 -1.08 0.11
C GLY A 69 -7.34 -2.12 -0.10
N ILE A 70 -6.80 -2.17 -1.31
CA ILE A 70 -5.76 -3.12 -1.71
C ILE A 70 -4.47 -2.87 -0.91
N GLY A 71 -3.96 -3.91 -0.26
CA GLY A 71 -2.70 -3.83 0.51
C GLY A 71 -2.79 -2.97 1.78
N GLN A 72 -4.00 -2.60 2.22
CA GLN A 72 -4.23 -1.87 3.46
C GLN A 72 -4.64 -2.85 4.57
N PRO A 73 -4.03 -2.81 5.76
CA PRO A 73 -4.42 -3.69 6.86
C PRO A 73 -5.85 -3.35 7.32
N GLY A 74 -6.76 -4.30 7.21
CA GLY A 74 -8.18 -4.13 7.53
C GLY A 74 -8.62 -4.79 8.83
N SER A 75 -7.85 -5.74 9.35
CA SER A 75 -8.07 -6.34 10.65
C SER A 75 -6.77 -6.56 11.38
N GLU A 76 -6.79 -6.40 12.67
CA GLU A 76 -5.68 -6.79 13.53
C GLU A 76 -5.89 -8.22 14.03
N VAL A 77 -4.79 -8.93 14.22
CA VAL A 77 -4.81 -10.25 14.82
C VAL A 77 -4.98 -10.08 16.34
N ASP A 78 -5.95 -10.79 16.91
CA ASP A 78 -6.07 -10.82 18.36
C ASP A 78 -4.87 -11.53 18.96
N TYR A 79 -4.35 -10.89 19.99
CA TYR A 79 -3.36 -11.38 20.93
C TYR A 79 -2.38 -12.43 20.38
N VAL A 80 -1.54 -11.98 19.49
CA VAL A 80 -0.37 -12.77 19.15
C VAL A 80 0.62 -12.62 20.30
N ASP A 81 1.01 -13.74 20.89
CA ASP A 81 2.07 -13.74 21.90
C ASP A 81 3.37 -13.17 21.30
N PHE A 82 3.59 -11.86 21.46
CA PHE A 82 4.81 -11.18 21.03
C PHE A 82 6.04 -11.64 21.83
N ASN A 83 5.87 -12.55 22.79
CA ASN A 83 6.94 -13.06 23.65
C ASN A 83 7.85 -14.11 22.97
N GLU A 84 7.65 -14.46 21.70
CA GLU A 84 8.67 -15.21 20.98
C GLU A 84 9.93 -14.33 20.84
N LYS A 85 10.88 -14.51 21.74
CA LYS A 85 12.19 -13.84 21.67
C LYS A 85 12.79 -14.03 20.27
N GLY A 86 12.90 -12.92 19.51
CA GLY A 86 13.49 -12.92 18.16
C GLY A 86 12.51 -12.98 17.01
N GLY A 87 11.20 -13.09 17.24
CA GLY A 87 10.17 -13.16 16.20
C GLY A 87 9.83 -14.59 15.77
N ARG A 88 9.09 -14.70 14.63
CA ARG A 88 8.59 -15.94 14.06
C ARG A 88 9.37 -16.36 12.83
N ASP A 89 9.35 -17.63 12.54
CA ASP A 89 9.78 -18.17 11.26
C ASP A 89 8.93 -17.57 10.13
N MET A 90 9.39 -17.71 8.89
CA MET A 90 8.71 -17.20 7.70
C MET A 90 7.35 -17.86 7.48
N PRO A 91 6.37 -17.15 6.89
CA PRO A 91 5.13 -17.73 6.40
C PRO A 91 5.41 -18.84 5.38
N THR A 92 4.66 -19.92 5.45
CA THR A 92 4.80 -21.08 4.56
C THR A 92 3.57 -21.40 3.74
N ALA A 93 2.37 -21.13 4.30
CA ALA A 93 1.10 -21.34 3.61
C ALA A 93 0.04 -20.35 4.08
N VAL A 94 -0.98 -20.14 3.23
CA VAL A 94 -2.14 -19.28 3.50
C VAL A 94 -3.42 -20.07 3.28
N HIS A 95 -4.36 -19.98 4.23
CA HIS A 95 -5.63 -20.68 4.21
C HIS A 95 -6.77 -19.70 4.47
N LEU A 96 -7.76 -19.67 3.58
CA LEU A 96 -8.87 -18.71 3.59
C LEU A 96 -10.17 -19.39 3.17
N LEU A 97 -11.27 -18.98 3.79
CA LEU A 97 -12.63 -19.17 3.29
C LEU A 97 -13.38 -17.87 3.49
N TRP A 98 -13.93 -17.31 2.42
CA TRP A 98 -14.63 -16.03 2.47
C TRP A 98 -15.83 -15.96 1.54
N LEU A 99 -16.71 -15.03 1.82
CA LEU A 99 -17.84 -14.60 0.98
C LEU A 99 -17.50 -13.26 0.32
N SER A 100 -17.54 -13.21 -1.01
CA SER A 100 -17.53 -11.96 -1.78
C SER A 100 -18.96 -11.41 -1.86
N TYR A 101 -19.19 -10.23 -1.27
CA TYR A 101 -20.54 -9.65 -1.24
C TYR A 101 -20.99 -9.23 -2.64
N ALA A 102 -20.11 -8.61 -3.42
CA ALA A 102 -20.42 -8.15 -4.76
C ALA A 102 -20.73 -9.30 -5.74
N GLU A 103 -20.04 -10.43 -5.59
CA GLU A 103 -20.21 -11.60 -6.46
C GLU A 103 -21.24 -12.60 -5.92
N ARG A 104 -21.59 -12.53 -4.61
CA ARG A 104 -22.43 -13.50 -3.91
C ARG A 104 -21.90 -14.93 -4.03
N LYS A 105 -20.57 -15.06 -3.90
CA LYS A 105 -19.83 -16.30 -4.08
C LYS A 105 -18.91 -16.57 -2.89
N PHE A 106 -18.79 -17.84 -2.58
CA PHE A 106 -17.82 -18.30 -1.59
C PHE A 106 -16.55 -18.75 -2.30
N TYR A 107 -15.42 -18.39 -1.74
CA TYR A 107 -14.11 -18.76 -2.23
C TYR A 107 -13.28 -19.41 -1.13
N GLN A 108 -12.52 -20.45 -1.50
CA GLN A 108 -11.60 -21.14 -0.60
C GLN A 108 -10.20 -21.17 -1.23
N LEU A 109 -9.21 -20.85 -0.41
CA LEU A 109 -7.79 -20.95 -0.75
C LEU A 109 -7.09 -21.80 0.31
N ASP A 110 -6.37 -22.83 -0.16
CA ASP A 110 -5.39 -23.59 0.62
C ASP A 110 -4.13 -23.62 -0.22
N ALA A 111 -3.15 -22.76 0.07
CA ALA A 111 -1.99 -22.56 -0.78
C ALA A 111 -0.68 -22.53 0.00
N GLU A 112 0.24 -23.43 -0.35
CA GLU A 112 1.63 -23.31 0.03
C GLU A 112 2.28 -22.18 -0.77
N LEU A 113 3.13 -21.38 -0.10
CA LEU A 113 3.85 -20.29 -0.75
C LEU A 113 5.03 -20.85 -1.54
N SER A 114 5.22 -20.36 -2.77
CA SER A 114 6.35 -20.77 -3.61
C SER A 114 7.68 -20.36 -2.96
N GLU A 115 8.75 -21.09 -3.27
CA GLU A 115 10.09 -20.76 -2.77
C GLU A 115 10.48 -19.32 -3.17
N ASN A 116 10.17 -18.92 -4.39
CA ASN A 116 10.43 -17.55 -4.86
C ASN A 116 9.70 -16.49 -4.00
N THR A 117 8.45 -16.75 -3.59
CA THR A 117 7.71 -15.85 -2.70
C THR A 117 8.36 -15.80 -1.32
N LYS A 118 8.76 -16.93 -0.76
CA LYS A 118 9.43 -17.02 0.54
C LYS A 118 10.79 -16.31 0.53
N GLU A 119 11.60 -16.52 -0.51
CA GLU A 119 12.89 -15.84 -0.69
C GLU A 119 12.73 -14.33 -0.80
N LYS A 120 11.76 -13.85 -1.60
CA LYS A 120 11.44 -12.43 -1.73
C LYS A 120 11.04 -11.82 -0.39
N MET A 121 10.15 -12.48 0.35
CA MET A 121 9.75 -12.02 1.69
C MET A 121 10.94 -11.97 2.65
N LEU A 122 11.78 -13.01 2.65
CA LEU A 122 12.95 -13.09 3.52
C LEU A 122 13.95 -11.95 3.23
N GLU A 123 14.22 -11.67 1.96
CA GLU A 123 15.07 -10.54 1.55
C GLU A 123 14.49 -9.22 2.06
N MET A 124 13.19 -9.01 1.89
CA MET A 124 12.52 -7.78 2.31
C MET A 124 12.50 -7.61 3.83
N PHE A 125 12.26 -8.67 4.59
CA PHE A 125 12.33 -8.62 6.06
C PHE A 125 13.75 -8.36 6.58
N ARG A 126 14.77 -8.88 5.92
CA ARG A 126 16.18 -8.65 6.27
C ARG A 126 16.62 -7.22 6.03
N LYS A 127 16.06 -6.57 4.99
CA LYS A 127 16.47 -5.25 4.55
C LYS A 127 15.63 -4.15 5.21
N PRO A 128 16.15 -3.43 6.22
CA PRO A 128 15.47 -2.27 6.76
C PRO A 128 15.42 -1.15 5.70
N TYR A 129 14.39 -0.32 5.76
CA TYR A 129 14.26 0.89 4.95
C TYR A 129 14.27 2.13 5.85
N TYR A 130 14.78 3.23 5.32
CA TYR A 130 14.92 4.48 6.04
C TYR A 130 13.77 5.43 5.69
N ILE A 131 13.18 6.08 6.70
CA ILE A 131 12.20 7.15 6.53
C ILE A 131 12.84 8.45 6.97
N SER A 132 13.11 9.35 6.00
CA SER A 132 13.91 10.56 6.21
C SER A 132 13.25 11.55 7.16
N ILE A 133 11.92 11.71 7.08
CA ILE A 133 11.17 12.61 7.95
C ILE A 133 11.23 12.18 9.43
N GLU A 134 11.25 10.86 9.68
CA GLU A 134 11.37 10.32 11.04
C GLU A 134 12.81 10.06 11.46
N LYS A 135 13.75 10.18 10.51
CA LYS A 135 15.18 9.90 10.69
C LYS A 135 15.46 8.53 11.31
N LYS A 136 14.68 7.53 10.90
CA LYS A 136 14.69 6.20 11.50
C LYS A 136 14.59 5.10 10.46
N HIS A 137 15.20 3.94 10.78
CA HIS A 137 15.03 2.72 10.00
C HIS A 137 13.85 1.91 10.52
N TYR A 138 13.04 1.40 9.60
CA TYR A 138 11.91 0.54 9.84
C TYR A 138 12.07 -0.79 9.11
N ARG A 139 11.20 -1.74 9.45
CA ARG A 139 11.07 -3.03 8.79
C ARG A 139 9.60 -3.31 8.53
N TYR A 140 9.36 -4.22 7.62
CA TYR A 140 8.03 -4.78 7.48
C TYR A 140 7.65 -5.55 8.74
N SER A 141 6.39 -5.44 9.14
CA SER A 141 5.84 -6.05 10.36
C SER A 141 4.50 -6.74 10.12
N ASN A 142 3.88 -6.57 8.96
CA ASN A 142 2.60 -7.16 8.64
C ASN A 142 2.68 -7.92 7.31
N LEU A 143 2.06 -9.11 7.26
CA LEU A 143 1.73 -9.83 6.02
C LEU A 143 0.25 -9.59 5.75
N ILE A 144 -0.07 -8.80 4.72
CA ILE A 144 -1.44 -8.50 4.34
C ILE A 144 -1.88 -9.44 3.24
N ILE A 145 -3.02 -10.09 3.45
CA ILE A 145 -3.66 -10.99 2.51
C ILE A 145 -4.86 -10.24 1.92
N THR A 146 -4.74 -9.82 0.67
CA THR A 146 -5.79 -9.07 -0.02
C THR A 146 -6.61 -10.00 -0.88
N MET A 147 -7.90 -10.12 -0.59
CA MET A 147 -8.87 -10.88 -1.38
C MET A 147 -9.52 -9.97 -2.40
N LEU A 148 -9.47 -10.36 -3.67
CA LEU A 148 -9.99 -9.62 -4.80
C LEU A 148 -11.10 -10.41 -5.49
N PRO A 149 -12.02 -9.74 -6.18
CA PRO A 149 -13.03 -10.40 -7.01
C PRO A 149 -12.44 -11.41 -8.00
N GLY A 150 -13.23 -12.43 -8.32
CA GLY A 150 -12.77 -13.55 -9.13
C GLY A 150 -11.91 -14.55 -8.35
N GLY A 151 -11.85 -14.45 -7.01
CA GLY A 151 -11.06 -15.35 -6.16
C GLY A 151 -9.55 -15.11 -6.24
N LYS A 152 -9.09 -13.98 -6.74
CA LYS A 152 -7.65 -13.62 -6.75
C LYS A 152 -7.22 -13.26 -5.33
N VAL A 153 -5.99 -13.62 -4.97
CA VAL A 153 -5.40 -13.27 -3.67
C VAL A 153 -3.99 -12.72 -3.87
N TRP A 154 -3.77 -11.52 -3.34
CA TRP A 154 -2.45 -10.89 -3.35
C TRP A 154 -1.88 -10.81 -1.95
N LEU A 155 -0.57 -10.96 -1.83
CA LEU A 155 0.15 -10.84 -0.58
C LEU A 155 1.05 -9.61 -0.62
N HIS A 156 0.95 -8.79 0.44
CA HIS A 156 1.81 -7.63 0.63
C HIS A 156 2.56 -7.73 1.95
N LEU A 157 3.76 -7.21 1.99
CA LEU A 157 4.40 -6.84 3.25
C LEU A 157 4.13 -5.37 3.53
N ASN A 158 3.73 -5.08 4.76
CA ASN A 158 3.45 -3.72 5.20
C ASN A 158 4.27 -3.38 6.44
N GLY A 159 4.63 -2.12 6.55
CA GLY A 159 5.25 -1.50 7.69
C GLY A 159 5.01 0.01 7.66
N ILE A 160 5.58 0.74 8.61
CA ILE A 160 5.39 2.18 8.69
C ILE A 160 5.83 2.84 7.38
N GLY A 161 4.90 3.56 6.74
CA GLY A 161 5.15 4.30 5.50
C GLY A 161 5.43 3.45 4.26
N ARG A 162 5.35 2.12 4.33
CA ARG A 162 5.67 1.25 3.20
C ARG A 162 4.75 0.04 3.11
N THR A 163 4.25 -0.22 1.91
CA THR A 163 3.57 -1.47 1.53
C THR A 163 4.18 -1.95 0.22
N ALA A 164 4.44 -3.23 0.09
CA ALA A 164 5.00 -3.79 -1.14
C ALA A 164 4.47 -5.20 -1.41
N ILE A 165 4.00 -5.43 -2.63
CA ILE A 165 3.47 -6.72 -3.05
C ILE A 165 4.58 -7.76 -3.13
N VAL A 166 4.32 -8.96 -2.61
CA VAL A 166 5.26 -10.09 -2.64
C VAL A 166 4.75 -11.25 -3.48
N CYS A 167 3.43 -11.38 -3.64
CA CYS A 167 2.80 -12.39 -4.47
C CYS A 167 1.47 -11.86 -5.02
N ASP A 168 1.23 -12.04 -6.31
CA ASP A 168 0.02 -11.60 -7.03
C ASP A 168 -0.62 -12.71 -7.88
N THR A 169 -0.24 -13.96 -7.61
CA THR A 169 -0.59 -15.12 -8.44
C THR A 169 -1.44 -16.16 -7.74
N LEU A 170 -1.78 -15.97 -6.47
CA LEU A 170 -2.64 -16.92 -5.77
C LEU A 170 -4.07 -16.83 -6.29
N GLN A 171 -4.68 -18.00 -6.49
CA GLN A 171 -6.03 -18.15 -7.02
C GLN A 171 -6.83 -19.12 -6.16
N ALA A 172 -7.90 -18.63 -5.56
CA ALA A 172 -8.87 -19.41 -4.82
C ALA A 172 -9.83 -20.14 -5.77
N LYS A 173 -10.43 -21.17 -5.24
CA LYS A 173 -11.50 -21.92 -5.92
C LYS A 173 -12.86 -21.40 -5.41
N GLU A 174 -13.80 -21.20 -6.33
CA GLU A 174 -15.20 -21.03 -5.97
C GLU A 174 -15.72 -22.33 -5.35
N VAL A 175 -16.40 -22.22 -4.22
CA VAL A 175 -17.00 -23.37 -3.50
C VAL A 175 -18.48 -23.12 -3.30
N HIS A 176 -19.27 -24.19 -3.38
CA HIS A 176 -20.69 -24.11 -3.07
C HIS A 176 -20.87 -24.25 -1.56
N MET A 177 -21.58 -23.30 -0.94
CA MET A 177 -21.87 -23.30 0.48
C MET A 177 -23.23 -22.63 0.73
N GLU A 178 -24.00 -23.16 1.67
CA GLU A 178 -25.23 -22.51 2.14
C GLU A 178 -24.88 -21.43 3.17
N LEU A 179 -25.63 -20.31 3.14
CA LEU A 179 -25.42 -19.21 4.08
C LEU A 179 -25.46 -19.67 5.54
N GLU A 180 -26.37 -20.61 5.89
CA GLU A 180 -26.48 -21.15 7.23
C GLU A 180 -25.19 -21.84 7.71
N ASN A 181 -24.49 -22.52 6.82
CA ASN A 181 -23.22 -23.17 7.13
C ASN A 181 -22.04 -22.17 7.19
N PHE A 182 -22.14 -21.09 6.45
CA PHE A 182 -21.14 -20.03 6.46
C PHE A 182 -21.30 -19.12 7.66
N ASP A 183 -22.48 -18.52 7.84
CA ASP A 183 -22.82 -17.60 8.90
C ASP A 183 -24.27 -17.82 9.35
N LYS A 184 -24.42 -18.51 10.48
CA LYS A 184 -25.72 -18.90 11.01
C LYS A 184 -26.55 -17.69 11.45
N ASP A 185 -25.93 -16.69 12.01
CA ASP A 185 -26.60 -15.49 12.49
C ASP A 185 -27.09 -14.63 11.31
N ALA A 186 -26.26 -14.50 10.26
CA ALA A 186 -26.66 -13.88 9.01
C ALA A 186 -27.83 -14.62 8.35
N PHE A 187 -27.83 -15.97 8.35
CA PHE A 187 -28.95 -16.75 7.84
C PHE A 187 -30.24 -16.50 8.63
N TYR A 188 -30.22 -16.51 9.95
CA TYR A 188 -31.40 -16.22 10.77
C TYR A 188 -31.90 -14.80 10.59
N THR A 189 -31.02 -13.85 10.35
CA THR A 189 -31.37 -12.43 10.16
C THR A 189 -31.92 -12.16 8.76
N PHE A 190 -31.19 -12.57 7.73
CA PHE A 190 -31.45 -12.18 6.34
C PHE A 190 -32.16 -13.23 5.48
N LYS A 191 -32.18 -14.48 5.91
CA LYS A 191 -32.83 -15.66 5.29
C LYS A 191 -32.21 -16.13 3.97
N THR A 192 -31.61 -15.24 3.18
CA THR A 192 -31.01 -15.59 1.88
C THR A 192 -29.64 -14.93 1.73
N LEU A 193 -28.79 -15.56 0.94
CA LEU A 193 -27.48 -15.03 0.59
C LEU A 193 -27.58 -13.65 -0.09
N ASP A 194 -28.57 -13.48 -0.99
CA ASP A 194 -28.79 -12.22 -1.69
C ASP A 194 -29.09 -11.06 -0.76
N ASN A 195 -30.04 -11.26 0.19
CA ASN A 195 -30.39 -10.24 1.17
C ASN A 195 -29.23 -9.92 2.10
N SER A 196 -28.49 -10.95 2.54
CA SER A 196 -27.30 -10.76 3.38
C SER A 196 -26.25 -9.92 2.67
N CYS A 197 -25.84 -10.30 1.45
CA CYS A 197 -24.84 -9.58 0.69
C CYS A 197 -25.26 -8.14 0.36
N LYS A 198 -26.53 -7.94 -0.01
CA LYS A 198 -27.06 -6.59 -0.34
C LYS A 198 -26.99 -5.65 0.87
N LEU A 199 -27.37 -6.13 2.04
CA LEU A 199 -27.37 -5.30 3.24
C LEU A 199 -25.94 -5.04 3.74
N LEU A 200 -25.13 -6.10 3.84
CA LEU A 200 -23.75 -5.99 4.31
C LEU A 200 -22.87 -5.14 3.36
N LEU A 201 -23.17 -5.15 2.06
CA LEU A 201 -22.50 -4.27 1.11
C LEU A 201 -22.80 -2.79 1.39
N SER A 202 -24.00 -2.46 1.85
CA SER A 202 -24.38 -1.09 2.19
C SER A 202 -23.71 -0.52 3.44
N ASP A 203 -23.07 -1.37 4.25
CA ASP A 203 -22.26 -0.93 5.39
C ASP A 203 -20.89 -0.35 4.95
N PHE A 204 -20.52 -0.52 3.68
CA PHE A 204 -19.30 -0.01 3.10
C PHE A 204 -19.62 1.19 2.19
N GLU A 205 -19.08 2.35 2.53
CA GLU A 205 -19.32 3.60 1.82
C GLU A 205 -18.99 3.49 0.33
N GLY A 206 -19.93 3.90 -0.53
CA GLY A 206 -19.77 3.88 -1.98
C GLY A 206 -19.79 2.50 -2.65
N ALA A 207 -19.76 1.39 -1.90
CA ALA A 207 -19.63 0.05 -2.48
C ALA A 207 -20.87 -0.37 -3.28
N ALA A 208 -22.07 -0.06 -2.76
CA ALA A 208 -23.32 -0.41 -3.44
C ALA A 208 -23.47 0.40 -4.74
N GLU A 209 -23.21 1.69 -4.71
CA GLU A 209 -23.23 2.60 -5.86
C GLU A 209 -22.20 2.21 -6.92
N ASN A 210 -20.98 1.88 -6.48
CA ASN A 210 -19.93 1.42 -7.38
C ASN A 210 -20.30 0.11 -8.08
N LEU A 211 -20.89 -0.84 -7.34
CA LEU A 211 -21.35 -2.11 -7.90
C LEU A 211 -22.50 -1.91 -8.90
N GLU A 212 -23.45 -1.02 -8.59
CA GLU A 212 -24.56 -0.70 -9.50
C GLU A 212 -24.04 -0.06 -10.81
N LYS A 213 -23.10 0.86 -10.72
CA LYS A 213 -22.55 1.60 -11.86
C LYS A 213 -21.59 0.77 -12.72
N HIS A 214 -20.75 -0.04 -12.11
CA HIS A 214 -19.63 -0.70 -12.80
C HIS A 214 -19.69 -2.23 -12.78
N GLY A 215 -20.57 -2.83 -11.98
CA GLY A 215 -20.59 -4.28 -11.77
C GLY A 215 -19.30 -4.78 -11.13
N VAL A 216 -18.89 -6.00 -11.46
CA VAL A 216 -17.63 -6.60 -11.03
C VAL A 216 -16.66 -6.67 -12.20
N PRO A 217 -15.72 -5.73 -12.35
CA PRO A 217 -14.82 -5.66 -13.51
C PRO A 217 -13.65 -6.64 -13.38
N LEU A 218 -13.88 -7.95 -13.51
CA LEU A 218 -12.94 -9.02 -13.18
C LEU A 218 -11.53 -8.86 -13.81
N GLY A 219 -11.40 -8.23 -14.97
CA GLY A 219 -10.12 -7.98 -15.63
C GLY A 219 -9.35 -6.75 -15.13
N LEU A 220 -9.96 -5.94 -14.26
CA LEU A 220 -9.37 -4.66 -13.82
C LEU A 220 -8.12 -4.88 -12.97
N TRP A 221 -8.16 -5.83 -12.05
CA TRP A 221 -7.01 -6.15 -11.18
C TRP A 221 -5.80 -6.70 -11.93
N ASP A 222 -6.01 -7.33 -13.08
CA ASP A 222 -4.90 -7.74 -13.95
C ASP A 222 -4.18 -6.52 -14.55
N LYS A 223 -4.92 -5.45 -14.87
CA LYS A 223 -4.33 -4.18 -15.29
C LYS A 223 -3.61 -3.45 -14.15
N TYR A 224 -4.15 -3.52 -12.94
CA TYR A 224 -3.53 -2.89 -11.76
C TYR A 224 -2.17 -3.46 -11.41
N LYS A 225 -1.90 -4.72 -11.74
CA LYS A 225 -0.61 -5.37 -11.51
C LYS A 225 0.36 -5.32 -12.69
N GLU A 226 0.04 -4.64 -13.78
CA GLU A 226 0.96 -4.45 -14.90
C GLU A 226 2.17 -3.61 -14.51
N TRP A 227 3.37 -4.10 -14.78
CA TRP A 227 4.63 -3.49 -14.40
C TRP A 227 5.26 -2.70 -15.54
N TYR A 228 5.75 -1.51 -15.22
CA TYR A 228 6.41 -0.58 -16.14
C TYR A 228 7.78 -0.18 -15.63
N ARG A 229 8.70 0.16 -16.55
CA ARG A 229 10.05 0.61 -16.22
C ARG A 229 10.15 2.12 -16.27
N TYR A 230 9.96 2.79 -15.14
CA TYR A 230 10.07 4.24 -15.07
C TYR A 230 10.58 4.71 -13.71
N THR A 231 11.10 5.94 -13.71
CA THR A 231 11.41 6.70 -12.50
C THR A 231 10.52 7.93 -12.45
N THR A 232 10.36 8.53 -11.28
CA THR A 232 9.68 9.81 -11.15
C THR A 232 10.71 10.93 -11.20
N LYS A 233 10.44 11.95 -12.01
CA LYS A 233 11.25 13.15 -12.15
C LYS A 233 10.42 14.38 -11.83
N ILE A 234 10.87 15.16 -10.84
CA ILE A 234 10.21 16.40 -10.44
C ILE A 234 11.09 17.55 -10.92
N GLU A 235 10.53 18.44 -11.72
CA GLU A 235 11.21 19.58 -12.33
C GLU A 235 10.56 20.88 -11.89
N PHE A 236 11.38 21.84 -11.45
CA PHE A 236 10.92 23.18 -11.08
C PHE A 236 11.47 24.23 -12.06
N GLU A 237 10.57 25.04 -12.62
CA GLU A 237 11.00 26.20 -13.42
C GLU A 237 11.72 27.24 -12.56
N ASN A 238 11.26 27.43 -11.30
CA ASN A 238 11.95 28.28 -10.35
C ASN A 238 13.20 27.57 -9.80
N LYS A 239 14.37 28.08 -10.14
CA LYS A 239 15.67 27.50 -9.74
C LYS A 239 16.01 27.65 -8.27
N GLU A 240 15.29 28.49 -7.54
CA GLU A 240 15.43 28.64 -6.08
C GLU A 240 14.65 27.56 -5.31
N THR A 241 13.77 26.79 -6.00
CA THR A 241 12.97 25.75 -5.39
C THR A 241 13.81 24.56 -4.95
N LYS A 242 13.54 24.07 -3.77
CA LYS A 242 14.14 22.83 -3.23
C LYS A 242 13.04 21.81 -2.98
N LEU A 243 13.18 20.63 -3.57
CA LEU A 243 12.32 19.49 -3.26
C LEU A 243 12.52 19.11 -1.78
N GLY A 244 11.44 18.92 -1.08
CA GLY A 244 11.44 18.46 0.31
C GLY A 244 11.76 16.96 0.41
N THR A 245 11.73 16.48 1.63
CA THR A 245 11.99 15.05 1.94
C THR A 245 10.71 14.26 2.07
N HIS A 246 9.56 14.91 2.05
CA HIS A 246 8.26 14.26 2.20
C HIS A 246 7.66 13.96 0.83
N ILE A 247 7.89 12.74 0.35
CA ILE A 247 7.31 12.26 -0.91
C ILE A 247 6.59 10.93 -0.62
N LEU A 248 5.32 10.86 -0.99
CA LEU A 248 4.49 9.67 -0.85
C LEU A 248 3.97 9.24 -2.21
N TYR A 249 4.20 7.98 -2.54
CA TYR A 249 3.65 7.33 -3.72
C TYR A 249 2.66 6.24 -3.32
N LYS A 250 1.55 6.14 -4.07
CA LYS A 250 0.68 4.97 -4.06
C LYS A 250 0.51 4.46 -5.49
N PHE A 251 0.48 3.16 -5.65
CA PHE A 251 0.41 2.48 -6.94
C PHE A 251 -0.87 1.64 -7.04
N THR A 252 -1.26 1.32 -8.27
CA THR A 252 -2.51 0.59 -8.54
C THR A 252 -2.55 -0.81 -7.89
N ASN A 253 -1.41 -1.46 -7.73
CA ASN A 253 -1.31 -2.78 -7.09
C ASN A 253 -1.32 -2.76 -5.56
N GLY A 254 -1.54 -1.60 -4.92
CA GLY A 254 -1.51 -1.44 -3.47
C GLY A 254 -0.14 -1.12 -2.87
N ASP A 255 0.91 -1.09 -3.68
CA ASP A 255 2.23 -0.64 -3.22
C ASP A 255 2.15 0.82 -2.77
N LYS A 256 2.85 1.10 -1.68
CA LYS A 256 2.95 2.44 -1.08
C LYS A 256 4.38 2.66 -0.60
N TYR A 257 4.94 3.80 -0.94
CA TYR A 257 6.28 4.18 -0.51
C TYR A 257 6.30 5.62 -0.02
N TRP A 258 6.73 5.79 1.20
CA TRP A 258 6.92 7.09 1.80
C TRP A 258 8.42 7.36 1.93
N ASP A 259 8.85 8.49 1.36
CA ASP A 259 10.20 9.03 1.52
C ASP A 259 11.33 8.04 1.19
N ASP A 260 11.20 7.34 0.06
CA ASP A 260 12.10 6.26 -0.31
C ASP A 260 12.89 6.54 -1.59
N ASP A 261 14.19 6.74 -1.45
CA ASP A 261 15.14 6.76 -2.58
C ASP A 261 15.12 5.45 -3.40
N SER A 262 14.53 4.37 -2.86
CA SER A 262 14.46 3.08 -3.55
C SER A 262 13.41 3.03 -4.67
N ILE A 263 12.58 4.07 -4.82
CA ILE A 263 11.69 4.24 -5.98
C ILE A 263 12.51 4.43 -7.27
N SER A 264 13.79 4.73 -7.14
CA SER A 264 14.76 4.61 -8.23
C SER A 264 14.86 3.19 -8.83
N LYS A 265 14.14 2.20 -8.33
CA LYS A 265 14.20 0.80 -8.80
C LYS A 265 13.55 0.55 -10.16
N ASN A 266 13.11 1.56 -10.87
CA ASN A 266 12.81 1.47 -12.30
C ASN A 266 11.72 0.46 -12.73
N ILE A 267 11.04 -0.25 -11.82
CA ILE A 267 9.97 -1.19 -12.16
C ILE A 267 8.85 -1.06 -11.14
N GLN A 268 7.71 -0.54 -11.58
CA GLN A 268 6.54 -0.26 -10.73
C GLN A 268 5.27 -0.38 -11.56
N THR A 269 4.12 -0.53 -10.89
CA THR A 269 2.83 -0.42 -11.57
C THR A 269 2.48 1.06 -11.82
N SER A 270 1.32 1.35 -12.36
CA SER A 270 0.91 2.74 -12.59
C SER A 270 0.80 3.50 -11.26
N CYS A 271 1.40 4.70 -11.19
CA CYS A 271 1.24 5.59 -10.05
C CYS A 271 -0.18 6.16 -10.04
N LYS A 272 -0.92 5.95 -8.95
CA LYS A 272 -2.28 6.48 -8.78
C LYS A 272 -2.34 7.74 -7.92
N TYR A 273 -1.32 7.94 -7.09
CA TYR A 273 -1.24 9.09 -6.18
C TYR A 273 0.20 9.45 -5.90
N LEU A 274 0.47 10.74 -5.91
CA LEU A 274 1.73 11.33 -5.50
C LEU A 274 1.44 12.50 -4.56
N ALA A 275 2.07 12.51 -3.38
CA ALA A 275 2.16 13.71 -2.56
C ALA A 275 3.61 14.11 -2.42
N MET A 276 3.90 15.40 -2.45
CA MET A 276 5.25 15.93 -2.26
C MET A 276 5.23 17.31 -1.64
N ASP A 277 6.28 17.65 -0.92
CA ASP A 277 6.53 19.00 -0.45
C ASP A 277 7.74 19.62 -1.16
N TRP A 278 7.73 20.94 -1.27
CA TRP A 278 8.87 21.72 -1.77
C TRP A 278 8.89 23.09 -1.13
N GLN A 279 10.08 23.70 -1.11
CA GLN A 279 10.30 24.97 -0.46
C GLN A 279 10.79 26.02 -1.46
N VAL A 280 10.21 27.21 -1.35
CA VAL A 280 10.65 28.42 -2.06
C VAL A 280 10.84 29.53 -1.04
N LYS A 281 12.08 29.92 -0.75
CA LYS A 281 12.43 30.86 0.33
C LYS A 281 11.88 30.38 1.67
N ASP A 282 11.02 31.17 2.31
CA ASP A 282 10.41 30.90 3.61
C ASP A 282 9.04 30.18 3.53
N SER A 283 8.60 29.86 2.32
CA SER A 283 7.32 29.21 2.08
C SER A 283 7.51 27.74 1.76
N THR A 284 6.70 26.89 2.40
CA THR A 284 6.60 25.45 2.10
C THR A 284 5.32 25.18 1.35
N TYR A 285 5.41 24.48 0.24
CA TYR A 285 4.27 24.02 -0.52
C TYR A 285 4.11 22.53 -0.32
N THR A 286 2.85 22.06 -0.24
CA THR A 286 2.51 20.65 -0.21
C THR A 286 1.52 20.38 -1.32
N GLY A 287 1.90 19.55 -2.27
CA GLY A 287 1.09 19.18 -3.43
C GLY A 287 0.59 17.74 -3.34
N TYR A 288 -0.68 17.54 -3.69
CA TYR A 288 -1.35 16.26 -3.78
C TYR A 288 -1.82 16.06 -5.22
N PHE A 289 -1.39 14.98 -5.85
CA PHE A 289 -1.67 14.66 -7.25
C PHE A 289 -2.42 13.34 -7.30
N PHE A 290 -3.67 13.37 -7.74
CA PHE A 290 -4.53 12.21 -7.89
C PHE A 290 -4.68 11.91 -9.37
N PHE A 291 -4.09 10.83 -9.83
CA PHE A 291 -4.13 10.43 -11.23
C PHE A 291 -5.47 9.76 -11.54
N ASP A 292 -6.08 10.09 -12.68
CA ASP A 292 -7.33 9.49 -13.12
C ASP A 292 -7.12 8.03 -13.53
N GLU A 293 -7.99 7.13 -13.04
CA GLU A 293 -7.85 5.68 -13.24
C GLU A 293 -7.86 5.30 -14.72
N ASP A 294 -8.89 5.73 -15.44
CA ASP A 294 -9.03 5.40 -16.86
C ASP A 294 -7.86 5.94 -17.68
N GLU A 295 -7.39 7.13 -17.35
CA GLU A 295 -6.26 7.74 -18.03
C GLU A 295 -4.97 6.96 -17.83
N ILE A 296 -4.59 6.64 -16.60
CA ILE A 296 -3.34 5.91 -16.36
C ILE A 296 -3.39 4.50 -16.92
N LEU A 297 -4.51 3.77 -16.79
CA LEU A 297 -4.66 2.43 -17.35
C LEU A 297 -4.62 2.41 -18.89
N ARG A 298 -4.85 3.54 -19.55
CA ARG A 298 -4.74 3.72 -21.00
C ARG A 298 -3.37 4.25 -21.43
N VAL A 299 -2.80 5.19 -20.67
CA VAL A 299 -1.60 5.92 -21.08
C VAL A 299 -0.32 5.16 -20.79
N TYR A 300 -0.24 4.46 -19.65
CA TYR A 300 0.96 3.69 -19.30
C TYR A 300 1.27 2.56 -20.32
N PRO A 301 0.32 1.67 -20.70
CA PRO A 301 0.59 0.66 -21.71
C PRO A 301 0.98 1.28 -23.08
N LYS A 302 0.34 2.40 -23.44
CA LYS A 302 0.65 3.13 -24.68
C LYS A 302 2.07 3.72 -24.68
N ALA A 303 2.54 4.22 -23.53
CA ALA A 303 3.84 4.83 -23.39
C ALA A 303 4.97 3.79 -23.32
N PHE A 304 4.81 2.78 -22.47
CA PHE A 304 5.86 1.81 -22.16
C PHE A 304 5.79 0.54 -23.02
N GLY A 305 4.74 0.36 -23.79
CA GLY A 305 4.47 -0.86 -24.56
C GLY A 305 3.99 -2.00 -23.67
N ASN A 306 3.49 -3.05 -24.28
CA ASN A 306 3.08 -4.25 -23.58
C ASN A 306 4.28 -4.85 -22.85
N GLU A 307 4.07 -5.33 -21.61
CA GLU A 307 5.09 -5.91 -20.73
C GLU A 307 6.17 -4.91 -20.24
N GLY A 308 5.94 -3.59 -20.35
CA GLY A 308 6.86 -2.56 -19.81
C GLY A 308 8.28 -2.63 -20.37
N LYS A 309 8.43 -2.97 -21.66
CA LYS A 309 9.75 -3.16 -22.30
C LYS A 309 10.54 -1.87 -22.42
N LEU A 310 9.85 -0.74 -22.58
CA LEU A 310 10.47 0.57 -22.73
C LEU A 310 10.74 1.19 -21.35
N LYS A 311 11.83 1.94 -21.24
CA LYS A 311 12.17 2.74 -20.06
C LYS A 311 11.73 4.17 -20.25
N GLY A 312 11.27 4.82 -19.17
CA GLY A 312 10.90 6.22 -19.22
C GLY A 312 10.80 6.87 -17.84
N GLU A 313 10.11 7.98 -17.80
CA GLU A 313 9.93 8.80 -16.60
C GLU A 313 8.46 9.21 -16.44
N LEU A 314 7.97 9.24 -15.20
CA LEU A 314 6.81 10.05 -14.82
C LEU A 314 7.34 11.43 -14.47
N VAL A 315 7.04 12.44 -15.28
CA VAL A 315 7.55 13.79 -15.10
C VAL A 315 6.46 14.68 -14.53
N VAL A 316 6.78 15.39 -13.46
CA VAL A 316 5.95 16.45 -12.88
C VAL A 316 6.71 17.76 -12.99
N GLN A 317 6.29 18.63 -13.89
CA GLN A 317 6.85 19.97 -14.05
C GLN A 317 6.02 20.98 -13.27
N VAL A 318 6.67 21.73 -12.39
CA VAL A 318 6.06 22.77 -11.55
C VAL A 318 6.46 24.13 -12.10
N SER A 319 5.47 24.96 -12.42
CA SER A 319 5.69 26.30 -12.94
C SER A 319 6.43 27.22 -11.95
N LYS A 320 6.98 28.32 -12.46
CA LYS A 320 7.70 29.30 -11.67
C LYS A 320 6.91 29.85 -10.46
N TYR A 321 5.60 29.94 -10.59
CA TYR A 321 4.72 30.49 -9.54
C TYR A 321 3.99 29.41 -8.73
N ASN A 322 4.33 28.12 -8.91
CA ASN A 322 3.77 26.97 -8.19
C ASN A 322 2.23 26.79 -8.37
N ASN A 323 1.66 27.33 -9.44
CA ASN A 323 0.23 27.35 -9.70
C ASN A 323 -0.16 26.76 -11.07
N TRP A 324 0.77 26.07 -11.70
CA TRP A 324 0.56 25.32 -12.93
C TRP A 324 1.47 24.11 -12.95
N PHE A 325 0.95 23.00 -13.47
CA PHE A 325 1.64 21.71 -13.49
C PHE A 325 1.47 21.07 -14.88
N ASP A 326 2.55 20.61 -15.49
CA ASP A 326 2.54 19.75 -16.68
C ASP A 326 3.01 18.36 -16.27
N ILE A 327 2.12 17.35 -16.44
CA ILE A 327 2.36 15.99 -15.99
C ILE A 327 2.28 15.05 -17.18
N PHE A 328 3.30 14.24 -17.37
CA PHE A 328 3.37 13.34 -18.51
C PHE A 328 4.30 12.16 -18.26
N LEU A 329 4.08 11.07 -19.00
CA LEU A 329 5.08 10.01 -19.13
C LEU A 329 6.00 10.37 -20.30
N GLN A 330 7.31 10.28 -20.06
CA GLN A 330 8.34 10.49 -21.08
C GLN A 330 9.05 9.19 -21.41
N VAL A 331 9.03 8.80 -22.69
CA VAL A 331 9.73 7.62 -23.20
C VAL A 331 10.52 8.02 -24.43
N GLY A 332 11.84 8.10 -24.30
CA GLY A 332 12.70 8.75 -25.29
C GLY A 332 12.27 10.19 -25.50
N ASP A 333 12.05 10.59 -26.77
CA ASP A 333 11.62 11.95 -27.13
C ASP A 333 10.10 12.16 -27.08
N LYS A 334 9.32 11.09 -26.78
CA LYS A 334 7.85 11.16 -26.77
C LYS A 334 7.32 11.48 -25.38
N LYS A 335 6.37 12.42 -25.35
CA LYS A 335 5.61 12.79 -24.16
C LYS A 335 4.16 12.31 -24.30
N TYR A 336 3.66 11.67 -23.23
CA TYR A 336 2.29 11.20 -23.12
C TYR A 336 1.65 11.89 -21.91
N LYS A 337 0.82 12.90 -22.17
CA LYS A 337 0.23 13.74 -21.12
C LYS A 337 -0.74 12.98 -20.24
N LEU A 338 -0.81 13.37 -18.97
CA LEU A 338 -1.78 12.95 -17.96
C LEU A 338 -2.63 14.19 -17.62
N GLU A 339 -3.65 14.45 -18.45
CA GLU A 339 -4.41 15.72 -18.46
C GLU A 339 -5.52 15.75 -17.39
N LYS A 340 -5.96 14.55 -16.94
CA LYS A 340 -7.05 14.41 -15.96
C LYS A 340 -6.58 14.35 -14.50
N THR A 341 -5.30 14.58 -14.27
CA THR A 341 -4.77 14.58 -12.89
C THR A 341 -5.42 15.68 -12.07
N LYS A 342 -6.05 15.32 -10.96
CA LYS A 342 -6.59 16.25 -9.99
C LYS A 342 -5.47 16.69 -9.04
N ILE A 343 -5.35 18.00 -8.80
CA ILE A 343 -4.21 18.57 -8.07
C ILE A 343 -4.71 19.52 -7.00
N TYR A 344 -4.22 19.33 -5.77
CA TYR A 344 -4.30 20.29 -4.69
C TYR A 344 -2.91 20.72 -4.26
N VAL A 345 -2.72 22.01 -4.04
CA VAL A 345 -1.50 22.55 -3.45
C VAL A 345 -1.86 23.45 -2.29
N PHE A 346 -1.26 23.21 -1.16
CA PHE A 346 -1.33 24.06 0.02
C PHE A 346 -0.02 24.82 0.19
N ILE A 347 -0.08 25.96 0.87
CA ILE A 347 1.09 26.78 1.18
C ILE A 347 1.14 27.11 2.67
N ASP A 348 2.29 26.86 3.28
CA ASP A 348 2.65 27.35 4.60
C ASP A 348 3.65 28.49 4.49
N THR A 349 3.34 29.60 5.12
CA THR A 349 4.25 30.74 5.29
C THR A 349 4.49 30.99 6.77
N PRO A 350 5.48 31.81 7.16
CA PRO A 350 5.68 32.19 8.55
C PRO A 350 4.45 32.86 9.20
N GLN A 351 3.58 33.43 8.38
CA GLN A 351 2.38 34.19 8.85
C GLN A 351 1.09 33.41 8.74
N LYS A 352 1.00 32.42 7.86
CA LYS A 352 -0.23 31.68 7.57
C LYS A 352 0.06 30.21 7.38
N LYS A 353 -0.74 29.33 8.00
CA LYS A 353 -0.77 27.89 7.78
C LYS A 353 -2.06 27.47 7.08
N HIS A 354 -2.00 26.45 6.31
CA HIS A 354 -2.94 25.52 5.67
C HIS A 354 -4.46 25.71 5.90
N ASP A 355 -5.08 26.82 5.64
CA ASP A 355 -6.54 26.90 5.84
C ASP A 355 -7.33 26.69 4.54
N GLU A 356 -6.71 27.01 3.39
CA GLU A 356 -7.32 26.91 2.06
C GLU A 356 -6.28 26.49 1.03
N PRO A 357 -6.66 25.75 -0.04
CA PRO A 357 -5.74 25.42 -1.09
C PRO A 357 -5.20 26.68 -1.78
N PHE A 358 -3.88 26.75 -1.96
CA PHE A 358 -3.22 27.78 -2.75
C PHE A 358 -3.54 27.60 -4.25
N TYR A 359 -3.65 26.37 -4.69
CA TYR A 359 -4.02 25.99 -6.04
C TYR A 359 -4.86 24.72 -6.03
N CYS A 360 -5.91 24.71 -6.85
CA CYS A 360 -6.74 23.55 -7.08
C CYS A 360 -7.25 23.62 -8.54
N ASN A 361 -7.17 22.52 -9.26
CA ASN A 361 -7.69 22.44 -10.63
C ASN A 361 -9.05 21.76 -10.73
N TYR A 362 -9.66 21.38 -9.60
CA TYR A 362 -11.01 20.85 -9.54
C TYR A 362 -11.69 21.27 -8.22
N TRP A 363 -13.01 21.37 -8.24
CA TRP A 363 -13.81 21.98 -7.15
C TRP A 363 -14.61 20.95 -6.36
N ASP A 364 -14.54 19.69 -6.74
CA ASP A 364 -15.27 18.63 -6.07
C ASP A 364 -14.49 18.16 -4.84
N SER A 365 -15.18 18.06 -3.69
CA SER A 365 -14.58 17.58 -2.44
C SER A 365 -14.19 16.11 -2.55
N ASP A 366 -14.83 15.37 -3.45
CA ASP A 366 -14.64 13.95 -3.62
C ASP A 366 -13.67 13.67 -4.76
N VAL A 367 -12.46 13.28 -4.41
CA VAL A 367 -11.58 12.61 -5.34
C VAL A 367 -12.24 11.29 -5.66
N GLU A 368 -12.67 11.09 -6.91
CA GLU A 368 -13.19 9.80 -7.32
C GLU A 368 -12.22 8.70 -6.94
N GLU A 369 -12.69 7.78 -6.12
CA GLU A 369 -11.93 6.59 -5.80
C GLU A 369 -11.88 5.68 -7.01
N TYR A 370 -10.84 4.88 -7.11
CA TYR A 370 -10.70 3.95 -8.20
C TYR A 370 -11.79 2.87 -8.14
N ILE A 371 -12.32 2.50 -9.31
CA ILE A 371 -13.39 1.50 -9.42
C ILE A 371 -13.00 0.19 -8.71
N GLY A 372 -11.75 -0.22 -8.84
CA GLY A 372 -11.25 -1.47 -8.27
C GLY A 372 -10.72 -1.36 -6.84
N GLU A 373 -10.84 -0.19 -6.21
CA GLU A 373 -10.43 0.03 -4.81
C GLU A 373 -11.49 -0.26 -3.78
#